data_d9da02f2fd67afa1f4cd270377c6d663
#
_entry.id   d9da02f2fd67afa1f4cd270377c6d663
#
_cell.length_a   1.000
_cell.length_b   1.000
_cell.length_c   1.000
_cell.angle_alpha   90.00
_cell.angle_beta   90.00
_cell.angle_gamma   90.00
#
_symmetry.space_group_name_H-M   'P 1'
#
loop_
_entity.id
_entity.type
_entity.pdbx_description
1 polymer ?
#
loop_
_entity_poly.entity_id
_entity_poly.type
_entity_poly.pdbx_seq_one_letter_code
_entity_poly.pdbx_strand_id
1 'polypeptide(L)'
;PYVLAVSGGQGAGKSTMCKALEDALTPEDKKTLTLSLDDFYHSAATRLKLAESIHPLCATRGVPGTHDLPLLRYTLAQLQAADEMSRTQMPRFSKSHDDRFPEKDWPIFEGRPDVIIIEGWCVGAEASFVANAAPTDWERQHDPHGIWKRWAMEQAETYKDIWNSRDALILLRQKDFEQVIDSRWAQEQQNARDSGVWQFENRKAVADFCAHYESWTKGIWEYLPKYADFHIYRDSNYIFSYL
;
A
#
# COMPACT_ATOMS: atom_id res chain seq x y z
N PRO A 1 -11.47 18.34 2.18
CA PRO A 1 -11.90 17.00 1.75
C PRO A 1 -11.96 16.03 2.93
N TYR A 2 -12.86 15.03 2.85
CA TYR A 2 -12.89 13.88 3.74
C TYR A 2 -11.77 12.90 3.36
N VAL A 3 -11.01 12.41 4.32
CA VAL A 3 -9.88 11.49 4.08
C VAL A 3 -10.23 10.09 4.55
N LEU A 4 -10.44 9.18 3.60
CA LEU A 4 -10.71 7.77 3.83
C LEU A 4 -9.46 6.93 3.63
N ALA A 5 -9.05 6.17 4.62
CA ALA A 5 -7.98 5.21 4.52
C ALA A 5 -8.50 3.81 4.18
N VAL A 6 -7.85 3.09 3.27
CA VAL A 6 -8.18 1.71 2.91
C VAL A 6 -6.92 0.84 3.03
N SER A 7 -6.91 -0.04 4.01
CA SER A 7 -5.83 -0.99 4.29
C SER A 7 -6.18 -2.41 3.86
N GLY A 8 -5.22 -3.16 3.38
CA GLY A 8 -5.43 -4.58 3.04
C GLY A 8 -4.26 -5.18 2.26
N GLY A 9 -3.99 -6.45 2.43
CA GLY A 9 -2.88 -7.15 1.78
C GLY A 9 -2.93 -7.12 0.24
N GLN A 10 -1.88 -7.62 -0.40
CA GLN A 10 -1.85 -7.76 -1.85
C GLN A 10 -3.00 -8.64 -2.32
N GLY A 11 -3.71 -8.20 -3.36
CA GLY A 11 -4.87 -8.91 -3.87
C GLY A 11 -6.10 -8.94 -2.95
N ALA A 12 -6.15 -8.16 -1.87
CA ALA A 12 -7.32 -8.07 -0.98
C ALA A 12 -8.55 -7.43 -1.64
N GLY A 13 -8.40 -6.76 -2.78
CA GLY A 13 -9.50 -6.08 -3.47
C GLY A 13 -9.59 -4.58 -3.18
N LYS A 14 -8.54 -3.98 -2.61
CA LYS A 14 -8.51 -2.53 -2.30
C LYS A 14 -8.91 -1.64 -3.48
N SER A 15 -8.25 -1.79 -4.62
CA SER A 15 -8.54 -0.96 -5.81
C SER A 15 -9.97 -1.17 -6.34
N THR A 16 -10.49 -2.39 -6.24
CA THR A 16 -11.90 -2.69 -6.56
C THR A 16 -12.84 -1.98 -5.60
N MET A 17 -12.54 -1.99 -4.31
CA MET A 17 -13.31 -1.27 -3.28
C MET A 17 -13.26 0.23 -3.53
N CYS A 18 -12.07 0.80 -3.76
CA CYS A 18 -11.92 2.23 -4.03
C CYS A 18 -12.73 2.64 -5.26
N LYS A 19 -12.66 1.86 -6.35
CA LYS A 19 -13.47 2.10 -7.55
C LYS A 19 -14.97 2.05 -7.27
N ALA A 20 -15.43 1.07 -6.51
CA ALA A 20 -16.84 0.97 -6.12
C ALA A 20 -17.29 2.16 -5.26
N LEU A 21 -16.44 2.67 -4.38
CA LEU A 21 -16.72 3.89 -3.59
C LEU A 21 -16.76 5.14 -4.48
N GLU A 22 -15.84 5.30 -5.42
CA GLU A 22 -15.87 6.39 -6.39
C GLU A 22 -17.16 6.35 -7.21
N ASP A 23 -17.53 5.17 -7.73
CA ASP A 23 -18.75 4.99 -8.53
C ASP A 23 -20.02 5.28 -7.70
N ALA A 24 -20.05 4.93 -6.42
CA ALA A 24 -21.17 5.20 -5.53
C ALA A 24 -21.29 6.70 -5.15
N LEU A 25 -20.17 7.43 -5.10
CA LEU A 25 -20.16 8.86 -4.75
C LEU A 25 -20.38 9.78 -5.97
N THR A 26 -20.18 9.29 -7.18
CA THR A 26 -20.36 10.07 -8.41
C THR A 26 -21.81 10.59 -8.58
N PRO A 27 -22.89 9.79 -8.35
CA PRO A 27 -24.27 10.28 -8.44
C PRO A 27 -24.61 11.36 -7.42
N GLU A 28 -23.85 11.45 -6.31
CA GLU A 28 -24.01 12.46 -5.26
C GLU A 28 -23.21 13.74 -5.56
N ASP A 29 -22.70 13.88 -6.79
CA ASP A 29 -21.82 14.99 -7.22
C ASP A 29 -20.60 15.20 -6.33
N LYS A 30 -20.05 14.08 -5.78
CA LYS A 30 -18.87 14.08 -4.94
C LYS A 30 -17.62 13.78 -5.75
N LYS A 31 -16.73 14.76 -5.81
CA LYS A 31 -15.44 14.63 -6.49
C LYS A 31 -14.49 13.78 -5.64
N THR A 32 -14.28 12.55 -6.05
CA THR A 32 -13.48 11.57 -5.32
C THR A 32 -12.16 11.28 -6.02
N LEU A 33 -11.10 11.15 -5.26
CA LEU A 33 -9.75 10.83 -5.73
C LEU A 33 -9.16 9.70 -4.91
N THR A 34 -8.65 8.65 -5.58
CA THR A 34 -7.87 7.59 -4.95
C THR A 34 -6.37 7.84 -5.12
N LEU A 35 -5.65 7.87 -3.99
CA LEU A 35 -4.19 7.86 -3.87
C LEU A 35 -3.73 6.46 -3.48
N SER A 36 -3.00 5.79 -4.37
CA SER A 36 -2.31 4.55 -3.98
C SER A 36 -0.99 4.88 -3.30
N LEU A 37 -0.75 4.33 -2.12
CA LEU A 37 0.54 4.43 -1.44
C LEU A 37 1.69 3.89 -2.31
N ASP A 38 1.40 2.89 -3.16
CA ASP A 38 2.37 2.31 -4.10
C ASP A 38 2.88 3.34 -5.13
N ASP A 39 2.13 4.40 -5.44
CA ASP A 39 2.55 5.45 -6.35
C ASP A 39 3.61 6.39 -5.74
N PHE A 40 3.83 6.30 -4.44
CA PHE A 40 4.82 7.07 -3.69
C PHE A 40 6.09 6.30 -3.35
N TYR A 41 6.34 5.12 -3.90
CA TYR A 41 7.63 4.46 -3.70
C TYR A 41 8.79 5.35 -4.14
N HIS A 42 9.89 5.27 -3.41
CA HIS A 42 11.17 5.86 -3.82
C HIS A 42 11.60 5.30 -5.16
N SER A 43 12.35 6.12 -5.93
CA SER A 43 13.00 5.66 -7.16
C SER A 43 13.91 4.46 -6.89
N ALA A 44 14.17 3.65 -7.93
CA ALA A 44 15.10 2.53 -7.85
C ALA A 44 16.49 2.99 -7.35
N ALA A 45 16.97 4.14 -7.84
CA ALA A 45 18.26 4.72 -7.40
C ALA A 45 18.27 5.06 -5.90
N THR A 46 17.18 5.58 -5.35
CA THR A 46 17.07 5.88 -3.91
C THR A 46 17.04 4.59 -3.09
N ARG A 47 16.29 3.58 -3.53
CA ARG A 47 16.23 2.29 -2.83
C ARG A 47 17.58 1.55 -2.85
N LEU A 48 18.35 1.64 -3.93
CA LEU A 48 19.71 1.10 -3.99
C LEU A 48 20.63 1.76 -2.96
N LYS A 49 20.56 3.09 -2.79
CA LYS A 49 21.32 3.79 -1.72
C LYS A 49 20.92 3.32 -0.32
N LEU A 50 19.62 3.08 -0.08
CA LEU A 50 19.15 2.50 1.17
C LEU A 50 19.70 1.08 1.36
N ALA A 51 19.76 0.29 0.27
CA ALA A 51 20.31 -1.06 0.31
C ALA A 51 21.80 -1.08 0.67
N GLU A 52 22.58 -0.14 0.14
CA GLU A 52 23.99 0.01 0.44
C GLU A 52 24.26 0.47 1.87
N SER A 53 23.43 1.38 2.39
CA SER A 53 23.65 2.03 3.69
C SER A 53 23.00 1.31 4.88
N ILE A 54 21.97 0.52 4.66
CA ILE A 54 21.15 -0.07 5.72
C ILE A 54 21.15 -1.60 5.61
N HIS A 55 20.46 -2.13 4.57
CA HIS A 55 20.35 -3.57 4.38
C HIS A 55 19.94 -3.88 2.92
N PRO A 56 20.49 -4.94 2.27
CA PRO A 56 20.17 -5.28 0.88
C PRO A 56 18.68 -5.40 0.56
N LEU A 57 17.86 -5.83 1.51
CA LEU A 57 16.40 -5.91 1.35
C LEU A 57 15.71 -4.56 1.10
N CYS A 58 16.36 -3.43 1.41
CA CYS A 58 15.83 -2.10 1.12
C CYS A 58 15.80 -1.76 -0.38
N ALA A 59 16.48 -2.54 -1.23
CA ALA A 59 16.36 -2.43 -2.69
C ALA A 59 14.96 -2.80 -3.17
N THR A 60 14.30 -3.74 -2.48
CA THR A 60 12.92 -4.15 -2.78
C THR A 60 11.94 -3.14 -2.23
N ARG A 61 11.02 -2.65 -3.08
CA ARG A 61 9.91 -1.80 -2.62
C ARG A 61 8.95 -2.59 -1.74
N GLY A 62 8.32 -1.93 -0.77
CA GLY A 62 7.26 -2.57 0.01
C GLY A 62 7.10 -2.01 1.43
N VAL A 63 8.00 -2.38 2.33
CA VAL A 63 7.89 -2.04 3.75
C VAL A 63 7.97 -0.54 4.04
N PRO A 64 7.47 -0.08 5.20
CA PRO A 64 7.67 1.29 5.65
C PRO A 64 9.13 1.73 5.50
N GLY A 65 9.32 2.97 5.01
CA GLY A 65 10.64 3.53 4.68
C GLY A 65 11.02 3.41 3.20
N THR A 66 10.27 2.65 2.40
CA THR A 66 10.49 2.59 0.94
C THR A 66 9.60 3.57 0.17
N HIS A 67 8.77 4.35 0.86
CA HIS A 67 7.91 5.39 0.28
C HIS A 67 8.47 6.80 0.54
N ASP A 68 8.27 7.69 -0.42
CA ASP A 68 8.62 9.11 -0.38
C ASP A 68 7.54 9.88 0.39
N LEU A 69 7.63 9.87 1.72
CA LEU A 69 6.66 10.56 2.59
C LEU A 69 6.66 12.08 2.42
N PRO A 70 7.79 12.76 2.20
CA PRO A 70 7.76 14.18 1.83
C PRO A 70 6.88 14.46 0.63
N LEU A 71 6.98 13.65 -0.43
CA LEU A 71 6.13 13.77 -1.62
C LEU A 71 4.67 13.48 -1.31
N LEU A 72 4.38 12.43 -0.52
CA LEU A 72 3.00 12.11 -0.12
C LEU A 72 2.38 13.24 0.70
N ARG A 73 3.10 13.79 1.69
CA ARG A 73 2.63 14.93 2.48
C ARG A 73 2.39 16.16 1.62
N TYR A 74 3.31 16.45 0.71
CA TYR A 74 3.17 17.58 -0.21
C TYR A 74 1.92 17.42 -1.08
N THR A 75 1.72 16.25 -1.68
CA THR A 75 0.54 15.96 -2.52
C THR A 75 -0.77 16.08 -1.73
N LEU A 76 -0.81 15.52 -0.52
CA LEU A 76 -1.98 15.65 0.36
C LEU A 76 -2.27 17.10 0.73
N ALA A 77 -1.24 17.86 1.08
CA ALA A 77 -1.41 19.29 1.42
C ALA A 77 -1.93 20.09 0.23
N GLN A 78 -1.45 19.83 -1.00
CA GLN A 78 -1.95 20.47 -2.21
C GLN A 78 -3.44 20.15 -2.42
N LEU A 79 -3.84 18.90 -2.30
CA LEU A 79 -5.24 18.48 -2.47
C LEU A 79 -6.16 19.02 -1.38
N GLN A 80 -5.69 19.13 -0.15
CA GLN A 80 -6.45 19.68 0.98
C GLN A 80 -6.66 21.19 0.85
N ALA A 81 -5.65 21.90 0.31
CA ALA A 81 -5.71 23.35 0.07
C ALA A 81 -6.34 23.72 -1.29
N ALA A 82 -6.65 22.74 -2.14
CA ALA A 82 -7.14 22.96 -3.48
C ALA A 82 -8.50 23.70 -3.50
N ASP A 83 -8.69 24.51 -4.52
CA ASP A 83 -9.96 25.13 -4.93
C ASP A 83 -10.42 24.57 -6.29
N GLU A 84 -11.48 25.12 -6.87
CA GLU A 84 -12.05 24.66 -8.14
C GLU A 84 -11.11 24.84 -9.33
N MET A 85 -10.18 25.78 -9.27
CA MET A 85 -9.22 26.09 -10.34
C MET A 85 -7.87 25.37 -10.16
N SER A 86 -7.68 24.70 -9.07
CA SER A 86 -6.40 24.04 -8.72
C SER A 86 -6.11 22.86 -9.65
N ARG A 87 -4.82 22.66 -9.92
CA ARG A 87 -4.31 21.55 -10.75
C ARG A 87 -3.19 20.85 -9.99
N THR A 88 -3.47 19.68 -9.45
CA THR A 88 -2.50 18.91 -8.65
C THR A 88 -1.92 17.76 -9.45
N GLN A 89 -0.60 17.71 -9.60
CA GLN A 89 0.10 16.60 -10.22
C GLN A 89 0.09 15.38 -9.28
N MET A 90 -0.28 14.23 -9.84
CA MET A 90 -0.45 12.99 -9.09
C MET A 90 0.73 12.06 -9.36
N PRO A 91 1.59 11.79 -8.38
CA PRO A 91 2.68 10.84 -8.53
C PRO A 91 2.22 9.50 -9.10
N ARG A 92 3.08 8.86 -9.90
CA ARG A 92 2.85 7.53 -10.46
C ARG A 92 4.10 6.67 -10.43
N PHE A 93 3.91 5.40 -10.09
CA PHE A 93 4.96 4.40 -10.05
C PHE A 93 4.71 3.29 -11.07
N SER A 94 5.74 2.95 -11.84
CA SER A 94 5.72 1.84 -12.80
C SER A 94 6.19 0.55 -12.13
N LYS A 95 5.27 -0.35 -11.82
CA LYS A 95 5.62 -1.66 -11.25
C LYS A 95 6.42 -2.53 -12.21
N SER A 96 6.24 -2.37 -13.52
CA SER A 96 6.96 -3.11 -14.56
C SER A 96 8.40 -2.63 -14.74
N HIS A 97 8.66 -1.32 -14.58
CA HIS A 97 10.01 -0.76 -14.63
C HIS A 97 10.65 -0.67 -13.24
N ASP A 98 9.89 -0.98 -12.19
CA ASP A 98 10.29 -0.85 -10.79
C ASP A 98 10.83 0.55 -10.43
N ASP A 99 10.26 1.59 -11.04
CA ASP A 99 10.66 2.98 -10.82
C ASP A 99 9.48 3.95 -10.94
N ARG A 100 9.69 5.18 -10.48
CA ARG A 100 8.73 6.27 -10.59
C ARG A 100 8.70 6.80 -12.03
N PHE A 101 7.50 7.09 -12.54
CA PHE A 101 7.37 7.84 -13.80
C PHE A 101 7.97 9.25 -13.65
N PRO A 102 8.53 9.82 -14.73
CA PRO A 102 8.92 11.24 -14.76
C PRO A 102 7.72 12.15 -14.41
N GLU A 103 7.96 13.23 -13.67
CA GLU A 103 6.91 14.15 -13.22
C GLU A 103 6.05 14.71 -14.36
N LYS A 104 6.67 14.97 -15.52
CA LYS A 104 5.97 15.44 -16.72
C LYS A 104 4.87 14.49 -17.22
N ASP A 105 4.97 13.20 -16.86
CA ASP A 105 4.05 12.15 -17.26
C ASP A 105 3.02 11.83 -16.15
N TRP A 106 3.05 12.56 -15.03
CA TRP A 106 2.08 12.40 -13.97
C TRP A 106 0.73 12.97 -14.38
N PRO A 107 -0.37 12.25 -14.16
CA PRO A 107 -1.71 12.79 -14.38
C PRO A 107 -1.98 13.98 -13.48
N ILE A 108 -2.91 14.83 -13.92
CA ILE A 108 -3.34 16.02 -13.19
C ILE A 108 -4.75 15.77 -12.65
N PHE A 109 -4.93 15.99 -11.36
CA PHE A 109 -6.25 16.13 -10.77
C PHE A 109 -6.66 17.60 -10.80
N GLU A 110 -7.86 17.90 -11.33
CA GLU A 110 -8.36 19.24 -11.50
C GLU A 110 -9.40 19.58 -10.43
N GLY A 111 -9.24 20.72 -9.80
CA GLY A 111 -10.13 21.24 -8.78
C GLY A 111 -9.89 20.64 -7.40
N ARG A 112 -10.87 20.83 -6.50
CA ARG A 112 -10.86 20.36 -5.12
C ARG A 112 -11.56 19.01 -5.02
N PRO A 113 -10.94 17.96 -4.42
CA PRO A 113 -11.67 16.75 -4.08
C PRO A 113 -12.60 16.96 -2.88
N ASP A 114 -13.77 16.31 -2.87
CA ASP A 114 -14.61 16.17 -1.68
C ASP A 114 -14.10 15.02 -0.81
N VAL A 115 -13.66 13.94 -1.45
CA VAL A 115 -13.14 12.74 -0.78
C VAL A 115 -11.77 12.37 -1.35
N ILE A 116 -10.80 12.15 -0.47
CA ILE A 116 -9.50 11.56 -0.79
C ILE A 116 -9.46 10.16 -0.19
N ILE A 117 -9.32 9.15 -1.02
CA ILE A 117 -9.12 7.76 -0.56
C ILE A 117 -7.63 7.47 -0.61
N ILE A 118 -7.01 7.13 0.52
CA ILE A 118 -5.61 6.67 0.59
C ILE A 118 -5.62 5.15 0.73
N GLU A 119 -5.21 4.42 -0.30
CA GLU A 119 -5.17 2.97 -0.23
C GLU A 119 -3.75 2.44 -0.22
N GLY A 120 -3.54 1.33 0.49
CA GLY A 120 -2.26 0.63 0.49
C GLY A 120 -2.24 -0.58 1.41
N TRP A 121 -1.22 -1.41 1.24
CA TRP A 121 -1.13 -2.65 2.00
C TRP A 121 -0.77 -2.41 3.48
N CYS A 122 -0.03 -1.34 3.80
CA CYS A 122 0.38 -0.98 5.16
C CYS A 122 -0.23 0.35 5.65
N VAL A 123 -1.30 0.82 5.02
CA VAL A 123 -2.02 2.00 5.48
C VAL A 123 -2.54 1.76 6.90
N GLY A 124 -2.23 2.66 7.82
CA GLY A 124 -2.59 2.52 9.22
C GLY A 124 -1.67 1.61 10.04
N ALA A 125 -0.63 1.01 9.43
CA ALA A 125 0.31 0.16 10.17
C ALA A 125 1.19 0.97 11.12
N GLU A 126 1.48 0.38 12.29
CA GLU A 126 2.38 0.94 13.30
C GLU A 126 3.50 -0.04 13.65
N ALA A 127 4.64 0.46 14.11
CA ALA A 127 5.77 -0.35 14.56
C ALA A 127 5.39 -1.36 15.64
N SER A 128 4.48 -0.97 16.55
CA SER A 128 3.95 -1.79 17.63
C SER A 128 3.32 -3.10 17.15
N PHE A 129 2.78 -3.15 15.92
CA PHE A 129 2.11 -4.32 15.35
C PHE A 129 3.07 -5.50 15.08
N VAL A 130 4.36 -5.22 14.93
CA VAL A 130 5.37 -6.24 14.64
C VAL A 130 6.49 -6.29 15.68
N ALA A 131 6.46 -5.40 16.69
CA ALA A 131 7.54 -5.26 17.66
C ALA A 131 7.82 -6.56 18.44
N ASN A 132 6.78 -7.29 18.80
CA ASN A 132 6.87 -8.56 19.54
C ASN A 132 6.65 -9.80 18.67
N ALA A 133 6.49 -9.63 17.35
CA ALA A 133 6.31 -10.74 16.44
C ALA A 133 7.63 -11.52 16.28
N ALA A 134 7.57 -12.84 16.49
CA ALA A 134 8.71 -13.71 16.21
C ALA A 134 9.09 -13.58 14.72
N PRO A 135 10.38 -13.59 14.39
CA PRO A 135 10.79 -13.57 12.99
C PRO A 135 10.20 -14.75 12.22
N THR A 136 9.74 -14.51 10.99
CA THR A 136 9.34 -15.58 10.07
C THR A 136 10.55 -16.40 9.65
N ASP A 137 10.35 -17.58 9.03
CA ASP A 137 11.45 -18.37 8.48
C ASP A 137 12.21 -17.61 7.42
N TRP A 138 11.49 -16.85 6.60
CA TRP A 138 12.07 -15.97 5.58
C TRP A 138 12.92 -14.85 6.21
N GLU A 139 12.41 -14.16 7.25
CA GLU A 139 13.16 -13.13 7.98
C GLU A 139 14.43 -13.72 8.64
N ARG A 140 14.35 -14.92 9.25
CA ARG A 140 15.53 -15.60 9.83
C ARG A 140 16.62 -15.87 8.79
N GLN A 141 16.24 -16.17 7.57
CA GLN A 141 17.17 -16.45 6.48
C GLN A 141 17.77 -15.17 5.88
N HIS A 142 16.98 -14.11 5.69
CA HIS A 142 17.36 -12.93 4.89
C HIS A 142 17.71 -11.72 5.75
N ASP A 143 17.26 -11.65 6.99
CA ASP A 143 17.56 -10.60 7.98
C ASP A 143 17.87 -11.22 9.36
N PRO A 144 18.88 -12.11 9.48
CA PRO A 144 19.14 -12.88 10.70
C PRO A 144 19.45 -12.02 11.93
N HIS A 145 19.87 -10.79 11.71
CA HIS A 145 20.17 -9.81 12.78
C HIS A 145 19.04 -8.82 13.02
N GLY A 146 17.94 -8.89 12.26
CA GLY A 146 16.77 -8.03 12.36
C GLY A 146 17.07 -6.55 12.05
N ILE A 147 18.08 -6.26 11.24
CA ILE A 147 18.48 -4.88 10.89
C ILE A 147 17.41 -4.24 10.02
N TRP A 148 16.99 -4.93 8.97
CA TRP A 148 15.95 -4.45 8.07
C TRP A 148 14.60 -4.30 8.77
N LYS A 149 14.22 -5.29 9.60
CA LYS A 149 12.96 -5.24 10.37
C LYS A 149 12.94 -4.05 11.32
N ARG A 150 14.01 -3.82 12.09
CA ARG A 150 14.12 -2.67 13.00
C ARG A 150 14.03 -1.34 12.24
N TRP A 151 14.78 -1.22 11.14
CA TRP A 151 14.71 -0.04 10.30
C TRP A 151 13.28 0.22 9.80
N ALA A 152 12.60 -0.80 9.27
CA ALA A 152 11.23 -0.66 8.80
C ALA A 152 10.26 -0.24 9.94
N MET A 153 10.48 -0.72 11.15
CA MET A 153 9.72 -0.30 12.34
C MET A 153 9.97 1.18 12.68
N GLU A 154 11.24 1.62 12.69
CA GLU A 154 11.59 3.02 12.91
C GLU A 154 10.96 3.92 11.84
N GLN A 155 10.97 3.48 10.59
CA GLN A 155 10.33 4.20 9.50
C GLN A 155 8.79 4.24 9.65
N ALA A 156 8.15 3.19 10.13
CA ALA A 156 6.70 3.17 10.34
C ALA A 156 6.22 4.28 11.28
N GLU A 157 7.04 4.69 12.26
CA GLU A 157 6.74 5.82 13.14
C GLU A 157 6.58 7.14 12.39
N THR A 158 7.28 7.29 11.26
CA THR A 158 7.24 8.50 10.44
C THR A 158 5.98 8.63 9.60
N TYR A 159 5.11 7.61 9.55
CA TYR A 159 3.83 7.64 8.83
C TYR A 159 2.66 8.07 9.72
N LYS A 160 2.85 8.14 11.04
CA LYS A 160 1.75 8.33 12.01
C LYS A 160 0.95 9.60 11.79
N ASP A 161 1.58 10.70 11.43
CA ASP A 161 0.89 11.96 11.16
C ASP A 161 -0.07 11.83 9.97
N ILE A 162 0.33 11.10 8.92
CA ILE A 162 -0.52 10.83 7.76
C ILE A 162 -1.69 9.93 8.17
N TRP A 163 -1.40 8.84 8.91
CA TRP A 163 -2.46 7.94 9.37
C TRP A 163 -3.44 8.61 10.33
N ASN A 164 -2.97 9.54 11.15
CA ASN A 164 -3.79 10.28 12.11
C ASN A 164 -4.62 11.39 11.46
N SER A 165 -4.31 11.80 10.22
CA SER A 165 -5.09 12.80 9.48
C SER A 165 -6.32 12.24 8.77
N ARG A 166 -6.56 10.92 8.83
CA ARG A 166 -7.74 10.26 8.24
C ARG A 166 -8.99 10.51 9.06
N ASP A 167 -10.13 10.59 8.40
CA ASP A 167 -11.44 10.67 9.03
C ASP A 167 -12.05 9.28 9.28
N ALA A 168 -11.73 8.29 8.43
CA ALA A 168 -12.12 6.89 8.64
C ALA A 168 -11.11 5.91 8.04
N LEU A 169 -11.18 4.65 8.52
CA LEU A 169 -10.33 3.55 8.08
C LEU A 169 -11.16 2.30 7.77
N ILE A 170 -11.01 1.78 6.56
CA ILE A 170 -11.50 0.47 6.14
C ILE A 170 -10.33 -0.52 6.16
N LEU A 171 -10.50 -1.64 6.84
CA LEU A 171 -9.58 -2.78 6.76
C LEU A 171 -10.20 -3.90 5.92
N LEU A 172 -9.55 -4.23 4.80
CA LEU A 172 -9.85 -5.42 4.01
C LEU A 172 -8.92 -6.56 4.45
N ARG A 173 -9.48 -7.56 5.13
CA ARG A 173 -8.74 -8.71 5.62
C ARG A 173 -9.01 -9.95 4.78
N GLN A 174 -7.95 -10.64 4.39
CA GLN A 174 -8.01 -12.00 3.83
C GLN A 174 -8.01 -13.04 4.96
N LYS A 175 -8.40 -14.27 4.64
CA LYS A 175 -8.51 -15.38 5.60
C LYS A 175 -7.17 -15.67 6.28
N ASP A 176 -6.13 -15.82 5.47
CA ASP A 176 -4.79 -16.19 5.91
C ASP A 176 -3.74 -15.68 4.91
N PHE A 177 -2.47 -15.86 5.23
CA PHE A 177 -1.39 -15.39 4.38
C PHE A 177 -1.25 -16.20 3.08
N GLU A 178 -1.67 -17.46 3.07
CA GLU A 178 -1.71 -18.29 1.87
C GLU A 178 -2.67 -17.68 0.83
N GLN A 179 -3.81 -17.15 1.28
CA GLN A 179 -4.73 -16.44 0.39
C GLN A 179 -4.13 -15.15 -0.20
N VAL A 180 -3.20 -14.48 0.50
CA VAL A 180 -2.46 -13.33 -0.08
C VAL A 180 -1.63 -13.82 -1.27
N ILE A 181 -0.90 -14.91 -1.09
CA ILE A 181 -0.05 -15.50 -2.14
C ILE A 181 -0.91 -15.93 -3.34
N ASP A 182 -2.00 -16.65 -3.10
CA ASP A 182 -2.92 -17.10 -4.15
C ASP A 182 -3.54 -15.93 -4.92
N SER A 183 -3.98 -14.91 -4.20
CA SER A 183 -4.57 -13.71 -4.80
C SER A 183 -3.53 -12.94 -5.64
N ARG A 184 -2.30 -12.83 -5.14
CA ARG A 184 -1.22 -12.17 -5.90
C ARG A 184 -0.81 -13.00 -7.12
N TRP A 185 -0.81 -14.33 -7.00
CA TRP A 185 -0.56 -15.21 -8.14
C TRP A 185 -1.66 -15.11 -9.21
N ALA A 186 -2.93 -15.12 -8.80
CA ALA A 186 -4.04 -14.91 -9.73
C ALA A 186 -3.97 -13.55 -10.44
N GLN A 187 -3.57 -12.50 -9.71
CA GLN A 187 -3.33 -11.17 -10.29
C GLN A 187 -2.18 -11.21 -11.31
N GLU A 188 -1.09 -11.90 -11.00
CA GLU A 188 0.04 -12.07 -11.93
C GLU A 188 -0.38 -12.77 -13.21
N GLN A 189 -1.15 -13.86 -13.10
CA GLN A 189 -1.68 -14.59 -14.24
C GLN A 189 -2.58 -13.71 -15.12
N GLN A 190 -3.40 -12.85 -14.51
CA GLN A 190 -4.25 -11.92 -15.24
C GLN A 190 -3.41 -10.84 -15.95
N ASN A 191 -2.47 -10.22 -15.25
CA ASN A 191 -1.57 -9.22 -15.83
C ASN A 191 -0.76 -9.79 -17.01
N ALA A 192 -0.27 -11.02 -16.87
CA ALA A 192 0.47 -11.69 -17.95
C ALA A 192 -0.41 -11.98 -19.18
N ARG A 193 -1.71 -12.32 -18.98
CA ARG A 193 -2.66 -12.48 -20.11
C ARG A 193 -2.89 -11.15 -20.82
N ASP A 194 -2.99 -10.05 -20.07
CA ASP A 194 -3.33 -8.73 -20.61
C ASP A 194 -2.13 -8.05 -21.29
N SER A 195 -0.91 -8.24 -20.75
CA SER A 195 0.31 -7.57 -21.22
C SER A 195 1.28 -8.47 -22.02
N GLY A 196 1.12 -9.79 -21.93
CA GLY A 196 2.08 -10.76 -22.48
C GLY A 196 3.38 -10.88 -21.68
N VAL A 197 3.49 -10.20 -20.53
CA VAL A 197 4.72 -10.15 -19.73
C VAL A 197 4.48 -10.74 -18.34
N TRP A 198 5.32 -11.69 -17.95
CA TRP A 198 5.36 -12.25 -16.61
C TRP A 198 6.36 -11.51 -15.74
N GLN A 199 5.94 -11.01 -14.58
CA GLN A 199 6.83 -10.45 -13.57
C GLN A 199 7.43 -11.56 -12.67
N PHE A 200 6.67 -12.62 -12.44
CA PHE A 200 7.10 -13.79 -11.67
C PHE A 200 6.92 -15.08 -12.48
N GLU A 201 7.93 -15.91 -12.51
CA GLU A 201 7.95 -17.17 -13.30
C GLU A 201 6.92 -18.19 -12.82
N ASN A 202 6.64 -18.22 -11.52
CA ASN A 202 5.77 -19.21 -10.91
C ASN A 202 5.24 -18.73 -9.54
N ARG A 203 4.29 -19.50 -8.97
CA ARG A 203 3.69 -19.21 -7.67
C ARG A 203 4.72 -19.16 -6.52
N LYS A 204 5.80 -19.95 -6.61
CA LYS A 204 6.86 -19.94 -5.58
C LYS A 204 7.58 -18.59 -5.57
N ALA A 205 7.92 -18.04 -6.71
CA ALA A 205 8.51 -16.70 -6.82
C ALA A 205 7.58 -15.61 -6.25
N VAL A 206 6.27 -15.76 -6.45
CA VAL A 206 5.27 -14.88 -5.81
C VAL A 206 5.28 -15.06 -4.29
N ALA A 207 5.36 -16.29 -3.79
CA ALA A 207 5.41 -16.55 -2.36
C ALA A 207 6.67 -15.95 -1.71
N ASP A 208 7.83 -16.11 -2.35
CA ASP A 208 9.09 -15.52 -1.91
C ASP A 208 9.02 -13.98 -1.90
N PHE A 209 8.37 -13.38 -2.89
CA PHE A 209 8.09 -11.94 -2.89
C PHE A 209 7.14 -11.53 -1.76
N CYS A 210 6.04 -12.24 -1.56
CA CYS A 210 5.06 -11.93 -0.51
C CYS A 210 5.66 -12.06 0.89
N ALA A 211 6.65 -12.94 1.09
CA ALA A 211 7.29 -13.17 2.39
C ALA A 211 7.90 -11.90 3.00
N HIS A 212 8.31 -10.92 2.18
CA HIS A 212 8.74 -9.59 2.64
C HIS A 212 7.67 -8.86 3.47
N TYR A 213 6.41 -9.20 3.28
CA TYR A 213 5.27 -8.51 3.87
C TYR A 213 4.60 -9.30 4.99
N GLU A 214 5.02 -10.55 5.21
CA GLU A 214 4.28 -11.52 6.02
C GLU A 214 4.09 -11.06 7.47
N SER A 215 5.17 -10.70 8.17
CA SER A 215 5.09 -10.29 9.57
C SER A 215 4.22 -9.04 9.75
N TRP A 216 4.39 -8.06 8.85
CA TRP A 216 3.59 -6.85 8.84
C TRP A 216 2.11 -7.12 8.54
N THR A 217 1.83 -7.95 7.53
CA THR A 217 0.44 -8.30 7.17
C THR A 217 -0.27 -9.00 8.32
N LYS A 218 0.40 -9.94 8.98
CA LYS A 218 -0.13 -10.63 10.16
C LYS A 218 -0.36 -9.68 11.33
N GLY A 219 0.60 -8.78 11.59
CA GLY A 219 0.45 -7.75 12.61
C GLY A 219 -0.70 -6.79 12.35
N ILE A 220 -0.86 -6.33 11.10
CA ILE A 220 -1.99 -5.51 10.68
C ILE A 220 -3.32 -6.25 10.95
N TRP A 221 -3.43 -7.52 10.61
CA TRP A 221 -4.65 -8.31 10.84
C TRP A 221 -4.96 -8.52 12.32
N GLU A 222 -3.95 -8.54 13.18
CA GLU A 222 -4.13 -8.73 14.62
C GLU A 222 -4.50 -7.43 15.34
N TYR A 223 -3.86 -6.32 14.98
CA TYR A 223 -3.96 -5.11 15.77
C TYR A 223 -4.80 -4.01 15.13
N LEU A 224 -4.78 -3.85 13.80
CA LEU A 224 -5.50 -2.78 13.11
C LEU A 224 -7.03 -2.85 13.24
N PRO A 225 -7.69 -4.03 13.40
CA PRO A 225 -9.14 -4.09 13.64
C PRO A 225 -9.63 -3.27 14.82
N LYS A 226 -8.78 -3.01 15.80
CA LYS A 226 -9.13 -2.17 16.99
C LYS A 226 -9.28 -0.68 16.64
N TYR A 227 -8.76 -0.26 15.51
CA TYR A 227 -8.69 1.13 15.06
C TYR A 227 -9.44 1.36 13.75
N ALA A 228 -9.92 0.29 13.11
CA ALA A 228 -10.66 0.36 11.87
C ALA A 228 -12.14 0.67 12.17
N ASP A 229 -12.70 1.64 11.42
CA ASP A 229 -14.13 1.97 11.49
C ASP A 229 -14.96 0.90 10.78
N PHE A 230 -14.38 0.27 9.74
CA PHE A 230 -15.00 -0.82 9.00
C PHE A 230 -13.99 -1.96 8.84
N HIS A 231 -14.39 -3.16 9.28
CA HIS A 231 -13.60 -4.36 9.12
C HIS A 231 -14.34 -5.33 8.19
N ILE A 232 -13.79 -5.50 7.00
CA ILE A 232 -14.37 -6.30 5.93
C ILE A 232 -13.48 -7.52 5.70
N TYR A 233 -14.07 -8.68 5.86
CA TYR A 233 -13.43 -9.97 5.62
C TYR A 233 -13.70 -10.44 4.20
N ARG A 234 -12.68 -10.93 3.52
CA ARG A 234 -12.79 -11.56 2.21
C ARG A 234 -12.43 -13.03 2.31
N ASP A 235 -13.37 -13.90 1.96
CA ASP A 235 -13.14 -15.34 1.91
C ASP A 235 -12.34 -15.79 0.66
N SER A 236 -12.11 -17.10 0.55
CA SER A 236 -11.41 -17.71 -0.60
C SER A 236 -12.20 -17.64 -1.91
N ASN A 237 -13.50 -17.41 -1.85
CA ASN A 237 -14.37 -17.27 -3.03
C ASN A 237 -14.56 -15.81 -3.45
N TYR A 238 -13.74 -14.89 -2.90
CA TYR A 238 -13.84 -13.45 -3.14
C TYR A 238 -15.16 -12.82 -2.65
N ILE A 239 -15.84 -13.47 -1.71
CA ILE A 239 -17.05 -12.93 -1.07
C ILE A 239 -16.62 -12.07 0.10
N PHE A 240 -17.14 -10.85 0.15
CA PHE A 240 -16.91 -9.90 1.22
C PHE A 240 -18.01 -9.99 2.27
N SER A 241 -17.64 -9.99 3.53
CA SER A 241 -18.56 -9.91 4.68
C SER A 241 -18.06 -8.87 5.68
N TYR A 242 -19.02 -8.19 6.31
CA TYR A 242 -18.72 -7.28 7.41
C TYR A 242 -18.56 -8.08 8.70
N LEU A 243 -17.53 -7.76 9.51
CA LEU A 243 -17.26 -8.39 10.81
C LEU A 243 -17.63 -7.48 11.96
#